data_5f273e8194176e645817aa2e0767dbc8
#
_entry.id   5f273e8194176e645817aa2e0767dbc8
#
_cell.length_a   1.000
_cell.length_b   1.000
_cell.length_c   1.000
_cell.angle_alpha   90.00
_cell.angle_beta   90.00
_cell.angle_gamma   90.00
#
_symmetry.space_group_name_H-M   'P 1'
#
loop_
_entity.id
_entity.type
_entity.pdbx_description
1 polymer ?
#
loop_
_entity_poly.entity_id
_entity_poly.type
_entity_poly.pdbx_seq_one_letter_code
_entity_poly.pdbx_strand_id
1 'polypeptide(L)'
;EXEGKISKIGPENPYNTPVFAIXKXDSTKWRKLVDFRELNXRTQDXWEVQLGIPHPAGLKKKKSVTVLDVGDAYFSVPLDEXFRKYXAFTXPSRNNETPGIRXQYNVLPQGWKGSPAIFQSXMTXIXEPFRKQNPXIVIYXYMDXLYVGSDLXIGXHXTKIEELREHLLRWGFTTPD
;
A
#
# COMPACT_ATOMS: atom_id res chain seq x y z
N GLU A 1 -8.43 -6.97 -14.12
CA GLU A 1 -8.97 -6.07 -15.16
C GLU A 1 -10.44 -5.69 -14.90
N UNK A 2 -11.00 -6.49 -14.62
CA UNK A 2 -12.36 -6.38 -14.44
C UNK A 2 -12.79 -5.37 -13.48
N GLU A 3 -12.10 -5.25 -12.49
CA GLU A 3 -12.46 -4.24 -11.51
C GLU A 3 -11.79 -2.90 -11.81
N GLY A 4 -11.09 -2.79 -12.89
CA GLY A 4 -10.43 -1.55 -13.28
C GLY A 4 -9.12 -1.27 -12.57
N LYS A 5 -8.63 -2.22 -11.78
CA LYS A 5 -7.36 -2.01 -11.05
C LYS A 5 -6.16 -2.07 -11.98
N ILE A 6 -6.25 -2.86 -13.05
CA ILE A 6 -5.19 -2.96 -14.04
C ILE A 6 -5.80 -2.86 -15.43
N SER A 7 -4.99 -2.44 -16.39
CA SER A 7 -5.40 -2.34 -17.77
C SER A 7 -4.35 -2.94 -18.69
N LYS A 8 -4.77 -3.51 -19.82
CA LYS A 8 -3.85 -3.94 -20.85
C LYS A 8 -3.19 -2.74 -21.52
N ILE A 9 -1.92 -2.88 -21.85
CA ILE A 9 -1.19 -1.85 -22.56
C ILE A 9 -0.46 -2.47 -23.74
N GLY A 10 -0.04 -1.61 -24.66
CA GLY A 10 0.64 -2.06 -25.85
C GLY A 10 2.13 -2.27 -25.64
N PRO A 11 2.80 -2.81 -26.65
CA PRO A 11 4.22 -3.06 -26.54
C PRO A 11 5.09 -1.81 -26.60
N GLU A 12 4.51 -0.67 -26.89
CA GLU A 12 5.28 0.59 -26.99
C GLU A 12 5.78 1.07 -25.63
N ASN A 13 5.18 0.61 -24.53
CA ASN A 13 5.62 1.00 -23.20
C ASN A 13 6.94 0.30 -22.87
N PRO A 14 8.02 1.05 -22.60
CA PRO A 14 9.32 0.41 -22.37
C PRO A 14 9.56 -0.08 -20.96
N TYR A 15 8.67 0.24 -20.03
CA TYR A 15 8.90 -0.09 -18.61
C TYR A 15 8.38 -1.47 -18.28
N ASN A 16 9.04 -2.13 -17.33
CA ASN A 16 8.61 -3.45 -16.90
C ASN A 16 9.13 -3.76 -15.50
N THR A 17 8.22 -4.20 -14.64
CA THR A 17 8.57 -4.65 -13.30
C THR A 17 8.39 -6.17 -13.24
N PRO A 18 9.35 -6.92 -12.66
CA PRO A 18 9.21 -8.37 -12.62
C PRO A 18 8.03 -8.83 -11.78
N VAL A 19 7.39 -9.92 -12.22
CA VAL A 19 6.26 -10.53 -11.52
C VAL A 19 6.59 -11.99 -11.24
N PHE A 20 6.38 -12.42 -9.99
CA PHE A 20 6.64 -13.79 -9.58
C PHE A 20 5.40 -14.37 -8.92
N ALA A 21 5.32 -15.71 -8.88
CA ALA A 21 4.32 -16.41 -8.11
C ALA A 21 5.00 -17.05 -6.92
N ILE A 22 4.46 -16.81 -5.74
CA ILE A 22 5.00 -17.38 -4.52
C ILE A 22 3.91 -18.08 -3.74
N UNK A 23 4.25 -18.94 -2.98
CA UNK A 23 3.31 -19.64 -2.26
C UNK A 23 3.09 -18.94 -1.01
N LYS A 24 1.94 -18.93 -0.58
CA LYS A 24 1.60 -18.43 0.73
C LYS A 24 2.04 -19.41 1.82
N UNK A 25 2.51 -18.92 2.55
CA UNK A 25 3.09 -19.66 3.56
C UNK A 25 2.22 -20.66 4.19
N ASP A 26 1.10 -20.33 4.60
CA ASP A 26 0.19 -21.21 5.34
C ASP A 26 -0.87 -21.81 4.44
N SER A 27 -0.61 -21.93 3.15
CA SER A 27 -1.63 -22.32 2.21
C SER A 27 -1.00 -22.98 1.01
N THR A 28 -1.80 -23.77 0.29
CA THR A 28 -1.40 -24.33 -1.00
C THR A 28 -1.64 -23.37 -2.15
N LYS A 29 -2.21 -22.20 -1.85
CA LYS A 29 -2.52 -21.24 -2.90
C LYS A 29 -1.29 -20.41 -3.26
N TRP A 30 -1.18 -20.09 -4.54
CA TRP A 30 -0.16 -19.18 -5.04
C TRP A 30 -0.65 -17.75 -4.96
N ARG A 31 0.28 -16.83 -4.79
CA ARG A 31 -0.07 -15.41 -4.86
C ARG A 31 0.91 -14.71 -5.78
N LYS A 32 0.41 -13.65 -6.42
CA LYS A 32 1.24 -12.80 -7.26
C LYS A 32 2.13 -11.92 -6.40
N LEU A 33 3.39 -11.83 -6.78
CA LEU A 33 4.33 -10.90 -6.17
C LEU A 33 4.91 -10.04 -7.27
N VAL A 34 4.68 -8.73 -7.18
CA VAL A 34 5.27 -7.79 -8.11
C VAL A 34 6.50 -7.19 -7.43
N ASP A 35 7.64 -7.36 -8.04
CA ASP A 35 8.91 -6.97 -7.42
C ASP A 35 9.25 -5.54 -7.80
N PHE A 36 8.86 -4.60 -6.95
CA PHE A 36 9.08 -3.18 -7.19
C PHE A 36 10.41 -2.66 -6.66
N ARG A 37 11.36 -3.55 -6.34
CA ARG A 37 12.63 -3.08 -5.77
C ARG A 37 13.34 -2.08 -6.69
N GLU A 38 13.35 -2.36 -8.00
CA GLU A 38 14.00 -1.45 -8.94
C GLU A 38 13.27 -0.11 -9.02
N LEU A 39 11.96 -0.14 -9.14
CA LEU A 39 11.18 1.08 -9.20
C LEU A 39 11.29 1.86 -7.89
N ASN A 40 11.31 1.17 -6.78
CA ASN A 40 11.46 1.82 -5.48
C ASN A 40 12.77 2.62 -5.38
N UNK A 41 13.60 2.04 -5.90
CA UNK A 41 14.80 2.66 -5.88
C UNK A 41 14.94 3.85 -6.72
N ARG A 42 14.32 3.81 -7.70
CA ARG A 42 14.34 4.93 -8.63
C ARG A 42 13.43 6.08 -8.21
N THR A 43 12.44 5.80 -7.38
CA THR A 43 11.44 6.80 -7.00
C THR A 43 11.42 7.13 -5.51
N GLN A 44 12.18 6.42 -4.70
CA GLN A 44 12.08 6.54 -3.24
C GLN A 44 12.31 7.98 -2.77
N ASP A 45 13.39 8.59 -3.22
CA ASP A 45 13.72 9.93 -2.76
C ASP A 45 12.69 10.97 -3.21
N UNK A 46 12.22 10.75 -4.18
CA UNK A 46 11.29 11.63 -4.71
C UNK A 46 10.09 11.73 -3.85
N TRP A 47 9.71 10.64 -3.41
CA TRP A 47 8.50 10.62 -2.62
C TRP A 47 8.73 11.23 -1.24
N GLU A 48 9.83 10.92 -0.62
CA GLU A 48 10.13 11.49 0.70
C GLU A 48 10.28 13.01 0.63
N VAL A 49 10.92 13.50 -0.42
CA VAL A 49 11.10 14.94 -0.58
C VAL A 49 9.80 15.62 -0.99
N GLN A 50 9.12 15.09 -2.02
CA GLN A 50 7.96 15.76 -2.57
C GLN A 50 6.78 15.80 -1.63
N LEU A 51 6.51 14.70 -0.92
CA LEU A 51 5.34 14.62 -0.06
C LEU A 51 5.64 14.93 1.40
N GLY A 52 6.92 15.07 1.75
CA GLY A 52 7.31 15.49 3.08
C GLY A 52 6.80 14.58 4.18
N ILE A 53 6.94 13.27 3.97
CA ILE A 53 6.45 12.30 4.94
C ILE A 53 7.60 11.88 5.85
N PRO A 54 7.69 12.43 7.07
CA PRO A 54 8.77 12.05 7.97
C PRO A 54 8.48 10.74 8.66
N HIS A 55 9.52 9.99 8.93
CA HIS A 55 9.43 8.83 9.80
C HIS A 55 9.23 9.30 11.24
N PRO A 56 8.14 8.92 11.92
CA PRO A 56 7.92 9.43 13.28
C PRO A 56 8.91 8.80 14.25
N ALA A 57 9.78 9.62 14.80
CA ALA A 57 10.79 9.12 15.74
C ALA A 57 10.15 8.56 17.01
N GLY A 58 8.99 9.08 17.37
CA GLY A 58 8.33 8.67 18.61
C GLY A 58 7.62 7.33 18.52
N LEU A 59 7.48 6.77 17.32
CA LEU A 59 6.74 5.51 17.19
C LEU A 59 7.38 4.38 17.98
N LYS A 60 8.70 4.27 17.93
CA LYS A 60 9.41 3.21 18.63
C LYS A 60 9.33 3.32 20.15
N LYS A 61 9.01 4.51 20.65
CA LYS A 61 8.94 4.74 22.10
C LYS A 61 7.56 4.43 22.67
N LYS A 62 6.57 4.13 21.82
CA LYS A 62 5.23 3.84 22.31
C LYS A 62 5.18 2.47 22.97
N LYS A 63 4.33 2.33 24.00
CA LYS A 63 4.22 1.07 24.73
C LYS A 63 3.60 -0.04 23.89
N SER A 64 2.65 0.30 23.03
CA SER A 64 1.98 -0.67 22.18
C SER A 64 1.99 -0.19 20.75
N VAL A 65 2.38 -1.08 19.83
CA VAL A 65 2.36 -0.77 18.40
C VAL A 65 1.65 -1.91 17.69
N THR A 66 0.63 -1.57 16.90
CA THR A 66 -0.09 -2.54 16.08
C THR A 66 0.18 -2.22 14.61
N VAL A 67 0.33 -3.27 13.83
CA VAL A 67 0.53 -3.14 12.40
C VAL A 67 -0.73 -3.62 11.70
N LEU A 68 -1.34 -2.74 10.90
CA LEU A 68 -2.50 -3.08 10.10
C LEU A 68 -2.09 -3.20 8.64
N ASP A 69 -2.59 -4.23 7.97
CA ASP A 69 -2.32 -4.42 6.56
C ASP A 69 -3.28 -3.55 5.76
N VAL A 70 -2.75 -2.56 5.05
CA VAL A 70 -3.58 -1.67 4.24
C VAL A 70 -3.36 -1.89 2.75
N GLY A 71 -2.74 -3.02 2.39
CA GLY A 71 -2.46 -3.30 0.99
C GLY A 71 -3.71 -3.33 0.12
N ASP A 72 -4.80 -3.90 0.64
CA ASP A 72 -6.04 -3.92 -0.12
C ASP A 72 -6.65 -2.53 -0.26
N ALA A 73 -6.44 -1.67 0.73
CA ALA A 73 -6.98 -0.31 0.65
C ALA A 73 -6.31 0.50 -0.45
N TYR A 74 -5.06 0.19 -0.77
CA TYR A 74 -4.37 0.88 -1.85
C TYR A 74 -5.11 0.71 -3.18
N PHE A 75 -5.77 -0.43 -3.38
CA PHE A 75 -6.49 -0.69 -4.63
C PHE A 75 -7.73 0.17 -4.80
N SER A 76 -8.12 0.91 -3.76
CA SER A 76 -9.24 1.84 -3.84
C SER A 76 -8.80 3.26 -4.23
N VAL A 77 -7.50 3.49 -4.35
CA VAL A 77 -6.99 4.83 -4.62
C VAL A 77 -6.43 4.89 -6.04
N PRO A 78 -7.00 5.73 -6.92
CA PRO A 78 -6.48 5.79 -8.29
C PRO A 78 -5.09 6.40 -8.34
N LEU A 79 -4.29 5.87 -9.26
CA LEU A 79 -2.95 6.38 -9.49
C LEU A 79 -3.02 7.45 -10.58
N ASP A 80 -2.24 8.52 -10.41
CA ASP A 80 -2.17 9.59 -11.40
C ASP A 80 -1.80 9.04 -12.77
N GLU A 81 -2.52 9.39 -13.78
CA GLU A 81 -2.38 8.83 -15.12
C GLU A 81 -0.99 9.01 -15.75
N UNK A 82 -0.53 9.83 -15.43
CA UNK A 82 0.77 10.14 -15.90
C UNK A 82 1.80 9.23 -15.43
N PHE A 83 1.54 8.75 -14.28
CA PHE A 83 2.50 7.86 -13.67
C PHE A 83 2.23 6.38 -13.96
N ARG A 84 1.07 6.05 -14.48
CA ARG A 84 0.68 4.64 -14.65
C ARG A 84 1.62 3.86 -15.55
N LYS A 85 2.28 4.51 -16.50
CA LYS A 85 3.21 3.84 -17.41
C LYS A 85 4.37 3.17 -16.67
N TYR A 86 4.78 3.70 -15.55
CA TYR A 86 5.86 3.10 -14.73
C TYR A 86 5.41 1.87 -13.93
N UNK A 87 4.28 1.67 -13.82
CA UNK A 87 3.81 0.61 -13.12
C UNK A 87 3.41 -0.51 -13.96
N ALA A 88 4.17 -0.66 -15.01
CA ALA A 88 3.87 -1.67 -16.03
C ALA A 88 4.55 -2.98 -15.71
N PHE A 89 3.88 -4.09 -16.03
CA PHE A 89 4.41 -5.41 -15.77
C PHE A 89 3.91 -6.37 -16.83
N THR A 90 4.47 -7.59 -16.83
CA THR A 90 4.12 -8.62 -17.79
C THR A 90 3.70 -9.88 -17.06
N UNK A 91 2.78 -10.25 -17.24
CA UNK A 91 2.28 -11.33 -16.80
C UNK A 91 2.58 -12.27 -17.78
N PRO A 92 3.43 -13.31 -17.50
CA PRO A 92 3.84 -14.30 -18.53
C PRO A 92 2.73 -15.29 -18.86
N SER A 93 2.86 -15.83 -20.03
CA SER A 93 1.93 -16.87 -20.44
C SER A 93 2.27 -18.18 -19.74
N ARG A 94 1.29 -19.11 -19.77
CA ARG A 94 1.51 -20.42 -19.18
C ARG A 94 2.63 -21.14 -19.95
N ASN A 95 3.65 -21.57 -19.20
CA ASN A 95 4.82 -22.25 -19.76
C ASN A 95 5.56 -21.44 -20.82
N ASN A 96 5.37 -20.14 -20.82
CA ASN A 96 6.03 -19.23 -21.77
C ASN A 96 5.76 -19.63 -23.23
N GLU A 97 4.57 -20.16 -23.49
CA GLU A 97 4.23 -20.61 -24.83
C GLU A 97 3.86 -19.49 -25.78
N THR A 98 3.42 -18.35 -25.24
CA THR A 98 3.08 -17.17 -26.04
C THR A 98 3.71 -15.94 -25.42
N PRO A 99 3.78 -14.83 -26.16
CA PRO A 99 4.25 -13.59 -25.54
C PRO A 99 3.38 -13.21 -24.34
N GLY A 100 3.99 -12.65 -23.32
CA GLY A 100 3.28 -12.25 -22.13
C GLY A 100 2.31 -11.13 -22.41
N ILE A 101 1.33 -10.99 -21.52
CA ILE A 101 0.35 -9.90 -21.60
C ILE A 101 0.87 -8.74 -20.78
N ARG A 102 0.86 -7.58 -21.39
CA ARG A 102 1.32 -6.37 -20.75
C ARG A 102 0.17 -5.68 -20.01
N UNK A 103 0.28 -5.43 -18.72
CA UNK A 103 -0.68 -4.77 -17.94
C UNK A 103 -0.03 -3.65 -17.29
N GLN A 104 -0.76 -2.70 -16.81
CA GLN A 104 -0.28 -1.63 -15.93
C GLN A 104 -1.29 -1.38 -14.82
N TYR A 105 -0.81 -0.92 -13.65
CA TYR A 105 -1.68 -0.56 -12.55
C TYR A 105 -2.36 0.78 -12.81
N ASN A 106 -3.66 0.85 -12.54
CA ASN A 106 -4.43 2.10 -12.53
C ASN A 106 -4.65 2.62 -11.11
N VAL A 107 -4.29 1.83 -10.11
CA VAL A 107 -4.44 2.16 -8.69
C VAL A 107 -3.10 1.99 -8.01
N LEU A 108 -3.01 2.43 -6.75
CA LEU A 108 -1.76 2.29 -6.00
C LEU A 108 -1.41 0.81 -5.85
N PRO A 109 -0.23 0.38 -6.31
CA PRO A 109 0.11 -1.03 -6.19
C PRO A 109 0.74 -1.35 -4.84
N GLN A 110 0.51 -2.59 -4.40
CA GLN A 110 1.17 -3.08 -3.18
C GLN A 110 2.66 -3.26 -3.44
N GLY A 111 3.47 -2.91 -2.44
CA GLY A 111 4.91 -3.11 -2.52
C GLY A 111 5.70 -1.99 -3.13
N TRP A 112 5.04 -0.98 -3.70
CA TRP A 112 5.72 0.20 -4.22
C TRP A 112 5.75 1.27 -3.12
N LYS A 113 6.93 1.82 -2.86
CA LYS A 113 7.08 2.77 -1.76
C LYS A 113 6.33 4.08 -1.97
N GLY A 114 5.95 4.39 -3.21
CA GLY A 114 5.12 5.55 -3.46
C GLY A 114 3.69 5.41 -2.98
N SER A 115 3.21 4.17 -2.85
CA SER A 115 1.81 3.94 -2.44
C SER A 115 1.53 4.44 -1.02
N PRO A 116 2.32 4.09 0.01
CA PRO A 116 2.05 4.68 1.32
C PRO A 116 2.24 6.18 1.35
N ALA A 117 3.17 6.74 0.57
CA ALA A 117 3.35 8.18 0.53
C ALA A 117 2.11 8.88 -0.01
N ILE A 118 1.55 8.37 -1.11
CA ILE A 118 0.34 8.95 -1.69
C ILE A 118 -0.87 8.68 -0.79
N PHE A 119 -0.98 7.46 -0.26
CA PHE A 119 -2.07 7.08 0.63
C PHE A 119 -2.10 7.96 1.88
N GLN A 120 -0.94 8.32 2.39
CA GLN A 120 -0.84 9.17 3.57
C GLN A 120 -1.42 10.56 3.32
N SER A 121 -1.21 11.09 2.15
CA SER A 121 -1.81 12.38 1.81
C SER A 121 -3.34 12.32 1.85
N UNK A 122 -3.81 11.37 1.46
CA UNK A 122 -5.20 11.15 1.48
C UNK A 122 -5.69 10.79 2.82
N MET A 123 -4.78 10.20 3.47
CA MET A 123 -5.13 9.74 4.82
C MET A 123 -5.20 10.90 5.82
N THR A 124 -4.44 11.90 5.60
CA THR A 124 -4.46 13.06 6.49
C THR A 124 -5.89 13.63 6.65
N UNK A 125 -6.42 13.66 5.76
CA UNK A 125 -7.78 14.13 5.78
C UNK A 125 -8.75 13.14 6.37
N ILE A 126 -8.56 12.03 5.95
CA ILE A 126 -9.44 10.96 6.45
C ILE A 126 -9.23 10.73 7.96
N UNK A 127 -8.19 10.77 8.25
CA UNK A 127 -7.89 10.45 9.53
C UNK A 127 -7.80 11.54 10.44
N GLU A 128 -8.09 12.67 10.05
CA GLU A 128 -7.99 13.84 10.91
C GLU A 128 -8.96 13.84 12.10
N PRO A 129 -10.22 13.49 11.92
CA PRO A 129 -11.10 13.42 13.09
C PRO A 129 -10.63 12.43 14.15
N PHE A 130 -10.08 11.30 13.70
CA PHE A 130 -9.57 10.32 14.66
C PHE A 130 -8.34 10.86 15.40
N ARG A 131 -7.46 11.54 14.68
CA ARG A 131 -6.26 12.12 15.30
C ARG A 131 -6.60 13.23 16.29
N LYS A 132 -7.61 14.05 15.99
CA LYS A 132 -8.04 15.10 16.92
C LYS A 132 -8.56 14.54 18.22
N GLN A 133 -9.29 13.41 18.14
CA GLN A 133 -9.82 12.78 19.34
C GLN A 133 -8.77 11.97 20.08
N ASN A 134 -7.65 11.63 19.43
CA ASN A 134 -6.62 10.75 19.99
C ASN A 134 -5.23 11.29 19.67
N PRO A 135 -4.86 12.44 20.23
CA PRO A 135 -3.59 13.10 19.86
C PRO A 135 -2.31 12.35 20.25
N UNK A 136 -2.48 11.48 20.93
CA UNK A 136 -1.39 10.73 21.40
C UNK A 136 -1.06 9.55 20.58
N ILE A 137 -1.91 9.30 19.81
CA ILE A 137 -1.70 8.10 18.98
C ILE A 137 -0.88 8.49 17.75
N VAL A 138 0.16 7.68 17.43
CA VAL A 138 1.00 7.90 16.26
C VAL A 138 0.58 6.93 15.17
N ILE A 139 0.34 7.42 13.95
CA ILE A 139 -0.05 6.62 12.79
C ILE A 139 0.93 6.86 11.67
N TYR A 140 1.51 5.78 11.15
CA TYR A 140 2.55 5.91 10.13
C TYR A 140 2.43 4.81 9.05
N UNK A 141 2.37 4.98 7.94
CA UNK A 141 2.22 4.15 6.90
C UNK A 141 3.50 3.89 6.32
N TYR A 142 4.02 2.81 6.22
CA TYR A 142 5.23 2.37 5.53
C TYR A 142 4.94 1.11 4.73
N MET A 143 5.24 1.14 3.48
CA MET A 143 4.94 0.03 2.55
C MET A 143 3.46 -0.32 2.65
N ASP A 144 3.13 -1.58 2.89
CA ASP A 144 1.73 -2.02 3.02
C ASP A 144 1.24 -2.06 4.45
N UNK A 145 1.83 -1.42 5.30
CA UNK A 145 1.47 -1.51 6.62
C UNK A 145 1.21 -0.18 7.15
N LEU A 146 0.33 -0.20 7.99
CA LEU A 146 -0.01 0.98 8.77
C LEU A 146 0.34 0.73 10.23
N TYR A 147 1.27 1.49 10.75
CA TYR A 147 1.77 1.32 12.13
C TYR A 147 1.04 2.28 13.04
N VAL A 148 0.43 1.75 14.08
CA VAL A 148 -0.35 2.56 15.03
C VAL A 148 0.21 2.35 16.42
N GLY A 149 0.78 3.40 17.01
CA GLY A 149 1.41 3.33 18.33
C GLY A 149 0.69 4.16 19.36
N SER A 150 0.56 3.60 20.57
CA SER A 150 -0.01 4.33 21.68
C SER A 150 0.67 3.94 22.98
N ASP A 151 0.45 4.74 24.02
CA ASP A 151 0.91 4.41 25.36
C ASP A 151 -0.21 3.88 26.24
N LEU A 152 -1.29 3.50 25.64
CA LEU A 152 -2.43 2.96 26.38
C LEU A 152 -2.19 1.53 26.77
N UNK A 153 -2.76 1.22 27.60
CA UNK A 153 -2.81 -0.12 28.01
C UNK A 153 -3.33 -0.94 26.88
N ILE A 154 -3.03 -2.22 27.06
CA ILE A 154 -3.26 -3.07 25.93
C ILE A 154 -4.73 -3.21 25.55
N GLY A 155 -5.61 -3.27 26.54
CA GLY A 155 -7.04 -3.28 26.30
C GLY A 155 -7.54 -2.03 25.58
N UNK A 156 -7.08 -0.94 25.94
CA UNK A 156 -7.48 0.24 25.40
C UNK A 156 -6.94 0.46 24.08
N HIS A 157 -5.70 -0.01 24.00
CA HIS A 157 -5.05 0.03 22.69
C HIS A 157 -5.89 -0.73 21.62
N UNK A 158 -6.30 -1.66 21.92
CA UNK A 158 -7.04 -2.46 21.10
C UNK A 158 -8.31 -1.88 20.73
N THR A 159 -8.87 -1.29 21.75
CA THR A 159 -10.14 -0.60 21.45
C THR A 159 -9.94 0.52 20.43
N LYS A 160 -8.86 1.24 20.58
CA LYS A 160 -8.55 2.32 19.63
C LYS A 160 -8.25 1.78 18.24
N ILE A 161 -7.60 0.61 18.17
CA ILE A 161 -7.35 -0.02 16.86
C ILE A 161 -8.68 -0.34 16.17
N GLU A 162 -9.65 -0.88 16.91
CA GLU A 162 -10.95 -1.19 16.32
C GLU A 162 -11.69 0.08 15.90
N GLU A 163 -11.59 1.15 16.69
CA GLU A 163 -12.19 2.43 16.30
C GLU A 163 -11.57 2.95 15.00
N LEU A 164 -10.26 2.84 14.87
CA LEU A 164 -9.57 3.27 13.66
C LEU A 164 -10.00 2.42 12.46
N ARG A 165 -10.07 1.10 12.66
CA ARG A 165 -10.50 0.21 11.58
C ARG A 165 -11.91 0.54 11.11
N GLU A 166 -12.82 0.81 12.05
CA GLU A 166 -14.20 1.19 11.70
C GLU A 166 -14.21 2.53 10.95
N HIS A 167 -13.39 3.47 11.40
CA HIS A 167 -13.29 4.76 10.73
C HIS A 167 -12.81 4.61 9.29
N LEU A 168 -11.79 3.79 9.07
CA LEU A 168 -11.28 3.54 7.73
C LEU A 168 -12.32 2.82 6.88
N LEU A 169 -13.09 1.90 7.48
CA LEU A 169 -14.10 1.16 6.74
C LEU A 169 -15.20 2.07 6.20
N ARG A 170 -15.53 3.13 6.94
CA ARG A 170 -16.51 4.10 6.44
C ARG A 170 -16.06 4.77 5.15
N TRP A 171 -14.77 4.83 4.91
CA TRP A 171 -14.22 5.37 3.67
C TRP A 171 -13.94 4.28 2.63
N GLY A 172 -14.36 3.04 2.90
CA GLY A 172 -14.18 1.94 1.98
C GLY A 172 -12.84 1.21 2.09
N PHE A 173 -12.09 1.46 3.16
CA PHE A 173 -10.78 0.84 3.34
C PHE A 173 -10.88 -0.30 4.34
N THR A 174 -10.68 -1.54 3.86
CA THR A 174 -10.69 -2.71 4.73
C THR A 174 -9.30 -3.02 5.23
N THR A 175 -9.22 -3.48 6.47
CA THR A 175 -7.97 -3.90 7.07
C THR A 175 -8.18 -5.26 7.70
N PRO A 176 -7.50 -6.30 7.23
CA PRO A 176 -7.71 -7.64 7.79
C PRO A 176 -7.23 -7.73 9.24
N ASP A 177 -7.77 -8.72 9.94
CA ASP A 177 -7.35 -8.99 11.32
C ASP A 177 -5.90 -9.57 11.38
#